data_206f5816a0414da5c66502ac06da5cce
#
_entry.id   206f5816a0414da5c66502ac06da5cce
#
_cell.length_a   1.000
_cell.length_b   1.000
_cell.length_c   1.000
_cell.angle_alpha   90.00
_cell.angle_beta   90.00
_cell.angle_gamma   90.00
#
_symmetry.space_group_name_H-M   'P 1'
#
loop_
_entity.id
_entity.type
_entity.pdbx_description
1 polymer ?
#
loop_
_entity_poly.entity_id
_entity_poly.type
_entity_poly.pdbx_seq_one_letter_code
_entity_poly.pdbx_strand_id
1 'polypeptide(L)'
;MLVGIFLLPASAQACSCAPQAPAESLREADAAVTVRLVAVLPHGPGQALYRYEVRHVYKGAEKLKAGQMLGVHSSRRSAACALPRRIGHAYGLFLLGRHGRWFGSICRVVSPERVRRAAQGAAASSARASVQPVLCG
;
A
#
# COMPACT_ATOMS: atom_id res chain seq x y z
N MET A 1 -48.76 -25.78 9.02
CA MET A 1 -47.30 -25.91 8.85
C MET A 1 -46.75 -24.52 8.49
N LEU A 2 -46.15 -23.80 9.44
CA LEU A 2 -45.51 -22.51 9.21
C LEU A 2 -44.02 -22.73 8.96
N VAL A 3 -43.59 -22.47 7.74
CA VAL A 3 -42.15 -22.49 7.36
C VAL A 3 -41.56 -21.15 7.77
N GLY A 4 -40.81 -21.15 8.84
CA GLY A 4 -40.05 -19.98 9.28
C GLY A 4 -38.84 -19.77 8.36
N ILE A 5 -38.84 -18.69 7.58
CA ILE A 5 -37.69 -18.23 6.80
C ILE A 5 -36.72 -17.57 7.77
N PHE A 6 -35.63 -18.26 8.11
CA PHE A 6 -34.48 -17.67 8.80
C PHE A 6 -33.72 -16.77 7.82
N LEU A 7 -33.94 -15.47 7.89
CA LEU A 7 -33.09 -14.46 7.27
C LEU A 7 -31.78 -14.40 8.10
N LEU A 8 -30.74 -15.06 7.61
CA LEU A 8 -29.39 -14.87 8.12
C LEU A 8 -28.96 -13.43 7.81
N PRO A 9 -28.53 -12.63 8.80
CA PRO A 9 -27.97 -11.32 8.50
C PRO A 9 -26.71 -11.51 7.68
N ALA A 10 -26.69 -10.95 6.46
CA ALA A 10 -25.47 -10.80 5.70
C ALA A 10 -24.53 -9.92 6.52
N SER A 11 -23.50 -10.50 7.12
CA SER A 11 -22.46 -9.76 7.81
C SER A 11 -21.83 -8.81 6.80
N ALA A 12 -22.10 -7.51 6.93
CA ALA A 12 -21.35 -6.48 6.23
C ALA A 12 -19.89 -6.62 6.67
N GLN A 13 -19.04 -7.18 5.81
CA GLN A 13 -17.61 -7.26 6.08
C GLN A 13 -17.05 -5.85 6.04
N ALA A 14 -16.94 -5.22 7.19
CA ALA A 14 -16.15 -4.02 7.36
C ALA A 14 -14.68 -4.37 7.09
N CYS A 15 -13.97 -3.51 6.37
CA CYS A 15 -12.54 -3.68 6.15
C CYS A 15 -11.83 -3.78 7.50
N SER A 16 -11.12 -4.88 7.73
CA SER A 16 -10.24 -5.02 8.88
C SER A 16 -8.82 -5.36 8.40
N CYS A 17 -7.85 -4.60 8.90
CA CYS A 17 -6.45 -4.85 8.60
C CYS A 17 -5.83 -5.68 9.71
N ALA A 18 -5.13 -6.77 9.35
CA ALA A 18 -4.25 -7.44 10.28
C ALA A 18 -3.11 -6.47 10.67
N PRO A 19 -2.77 -6.33 11.96
CA PRO A 19 -1.63 -5.52 12.36
C PRO A 19 -0.36 -5.99 11.66
N GLN A 20 0.33 -5.07 10.98
CA GLN A 20 1.57 -5.34 10.29
C GLN A 20 2.56 -4.21 10.52
N ALA A 21 3.79 -4.56 10.88
CA ALA A 21 4.85 -3.57 11.04
C ALA A 21 5.25 -2.98 9.67
N PRO A 22 5.59 -1.69 9.57
CA PRO A 22 6.03 -1.09 8.31
C PRO A 22 7.22 -1.79 7.67
N ALA A 23 8.16 -2.33 8.45
CA ALA A 23 9.28 -3.12 7.94
C ALA A 23 8.84 -4.41 7.22
N GLU A 24 7.81 -5.07 7.73
CA GLU A 24 7.22 -6.25 7.11
C GLU A 24 6.47 -5.88 5.82
N SER A 25 5.67 -4.83 5.85
CA SER A 25 5.00 -4.30 4.66
C SER A 25 5.99 -3.91 3.57
N LEU A 26 7.14 -3.35 3.93
CA LEU A 26 8.21 -3.01 3.00
C LEU A 26 8.82 -4.25 2.34
N ARG A 27 9.03 -5.32 3.11
CA ARG A 27 9.57 -6.58 2.54
C ARG A 27 8.62 -7.22 1.54
N GLU A 28 7.33 -7.19 1.81
CA GLU A 28 6.30 -7.81 0.96
C GLU A 28 5.91 -6.95 -0.24
N ALA A 29 6.11 -5.63 -0.17
CA ALA A 29 5.74 -4.72 -1.25
C ALA A 29 6.67 -4.83 -2.45
N ASP A 30 6.12 -4.64 -3.64
CA ASP A 30 6.88 -4.48 -4.88
C ASP A 30 7.38 -3.04 -5.06
N ALA A 31 6.71 -2.08 -4.44
CA ALA A 31 7.15 -0.69 -4.37
C ALA A 31 6.77 -0.05 -3.03
N ALA A 32 7.60 0.86 -2.56
CA ALA A 32 7.35 1.70 -1.41
C ALA A 32 7.65 3.16 -1.77
N VAL A 33 6.65 4.01 -1.63
CA VAL A 33 6.70 5.39 -2.10
C VAL A 33 6.05 6.35 -1.12
N THR A 34 6.47 7.61 -1.16
CA THR A 34 5.67 8.72 -0.64
C THR A 34 5.05 9.47 -1.80
N VAL A 35 3.80 9.82 -1.66
CA VAL A 35 2.96 10.34 -2.75
C VAL A 35 2.03 11.44 -2.25
N ARG A 36 1.48 12.22 -3.19
CA ARG A 36 0.38 13.14 -2.95
C ARG A 36 -0.79 12.75 -3.84
N LEU A 37 -1.98 12.63 -3.27
CA LEU A 37 -3.18 12.29 -4.03
C LEU A 37 -3.63 13.48 -4.89
N VAL A 38 -3.80 13.24 -6.18
CA VAL A 38 -4.20 14.25 -7.17
C VAL A 38 -5.66 14.07 -7.59
N ALA A 39 -6.08 12.84 -7.85
CA ALA A 39 -7.43 12.55 -8.32
C ALA A 39 -7.85 11.11 -7.99
N VAL A 40 -9.15 10.88 -7.90
CA VAL A 40 -9.75 9.55 -7.80
C VAL A 40 -10.76 9.43 -8.92
N LEU A 41 -10.57 8.48 -9.81
CA LEU A 41 -11.37 8.28 -11.01
C LEU A 41 -12.13 6.95 -10.93
N PRO A 42 -13.40 6.88 -11.37
CA PRO A 42 -14.08 5.60 -11.54
C PRO A 42 -13.33 4.72 -12.54
N HIS A 43 -13.20 3.44 -12.26
CA HIS A 43 -12.50 2.48 -13.12
C HIS A 43 -13.19 1.12 -13.10
N GLY A 44 -14.29 0.98 -13.83
CA GLY A 44 -15.10 -0.21 -13.84
C GLY A 44 -15.97 -0.40 -12.58
N PRO A 45 -16.74 -1.49 -12.49
CA PRO A 45 -17.64 -1.75 -11.38
C PRO A 45 -16.89 -1.94 -10.06
N GLY A 46 -17.22 -1.14 -9.05
CA GLY A 46 -16.66 -1.26 -7.70
C GLY A 46 -15.18 -0.91 -7.57
N GLN A 47 -14.52 -0.48 -8.64
CA GLN A 47 -13.10 -0.12 -8.68
C GLN A 47 -12.89 1.37 -8.91
N ALA A 48 -11.75 1.87 -8.45
CA ALA A 48 -11.30 3.23 -8.71
C ALA A 48 -9.80 3.25 -9.05
N LEU A 49 -9.41 4.20 -9.86
CA LEU A 49 -8.03 4.53 -10.16
C LEU A 49 -7.65 5.78 -9.36
N TYR A 50 -6.74 5.61 -8.43
CA TYR A 50 -6.18 6.69 -7.62
C TYR A 50 -4.94 7.22 -8.33
N ARG A 51 -4.93 8.48 -8.67
CA ARG A 51 -3.80 9.15 -9.32
C ARG A 51 -3.01 9.94 -8.31
N TYR A 52 -1.75 9.59 -8.21
CA TYR A 52 -0.80 10.22 -7.29
C TYR A 52 0.36 10.86 -8.04
N GLU A 53 0.88 11.94 -7.47
CA GLU A 53 2.20 12.45 -7.80
C GLU A 53 3.22 11.78 -6.87
N VAL A 54 4.20 11.09 -7.45
CA VAL A 54 5.26 10.44 -6.69
C VAL A 54 6.22 11.49 -6.15
N ARG A 55 6.45 11.49 -4.83
CA ARG A 55 7.36 12.40 -4.16
C ARG A 55 8.72 11.78 -3.93
N HIS A 56 8.75 10.53 -3.47
CA HIS A 56 9.96 9.79 -3.24
C HIS A 56 9.73 8.30 -3.45
N VAL A 57 10.75 7.59 -3.97
CA VAL A 57 10.73 6.14 -4.17
C VAL A 57 11.76 5.51 -3.27
N TYR A 58 11.32 4.63 -2.36
CA TYR A 58 12.18 3.88 -1.45
C TYR A 58 12.43 2.45 -1.92
N LYS A 59 11.50 1.88 -2.67
CA LYS A 59 11.58 0.55 -3.28
C LYS A 59 10.86 0.58 -4.62
N GLY A 60 11.38 -0.11 -5.63
CA GLY A 60 10.79 -0.13 -6.98
C GLY A 60 11.31 0.99 -7.89
N ALA A 61 12.50 1.53 -7.63
CA ALA A 61 13.08 2.64 -8.39
C ALA A 61 13.40 2.28 -9.86
N GLU A 62 13.45 1.02 -10.20
CA GLU A 62 13.57 0.54 -11.59
C GLU A 62 12.29 0.75 -12.40
N LYS A 63 11.14 0.92 -11.74
CA LYS A 63 9.82 1.09 -12.37
C LYS A 63 9.17 2.45 -12.08
N LEU A 64 9.55 3.10 -11.00
CA LEU A 64 8.95 4.33 -10.50
C LEU A 64 9.99 5.42 -10.30
N LYS A 65 9.62 6.67 -10.59
CA LYS A 65 10.49 7.84 -10.41
C LYS A 65 9.75 8.96 -9.68
N ALA A 66 10.47 9.71 -8.85
CA ALA A 66 9.95 10.93 -8.26
C ALA A 66 9.51 11.91 -9.36
N GLY A 67 8.40 12.59 -9.13
CA GLY A 67 7.81 13.56 -10.05
C GLY A 67 6.84 12.95 -11.08
N GLN A 68 6.85 11.62 -11.30
CA GLN A 68 5.90 11.01 -12.22
C GLN A 68 4.50 10.89 -11.62
N MET A 69 3.52 10.76 -12.49
CA MET A 69 2.16 10.40 -12.11
C MET A 69 2.04 8.88 -12.01
N LEU A 70 1.45 8.43 -10.92
CA LEU A 70 1.26 7.01 -10.60
C LEU A 70 -0.23 6.70 -10.49
N GLY A 71 -0.70 5.71 -11.26
CA GLY A 71 -2.04 5.16 -11.12
C GLY A 71 -2.03 3.93 -10.22
N VAL A 72 -2.86 3.93 -9.19
CA VAL A 72 -3.02 2.81 -8.26
C VAL A 72 -4.47 2.35 -8.26
N HIS A 73 -4.67 1.06 -8.55
CA HIS A 73 -5.98 0.44 -8.52
C HIS A 73 -6.38 0.08 -7.10
N SER A 74 -7.60 0.39 -6.72
CA SER A 74 -8.17 0.03 -5.43
C SER A 74 -9.69 -0.01 -5.51
N SER A 75 -10.35 -0.47 -4.45
CA SER A 75 -11.80 -0.45 -4.34
C SER A 75 -12.35 0.98 -4.29
N ARG A 76 -13.59 1.16 -4.73
CA ARG A 76 -14.39 2.38 -4.50
C ARG A 76 -15.00 2.44 -3.11
N ARG A 77 -15.17 1.30 -2.45
CA ARG A 77 -15.88 1.19 -1.18
C ARG A 77 -14.90 1.11 -0.01
N SER A 78 -15.11 1.95 0.99
CA SER A 78 -14.32 1.92 2.23
C SER A 78 -14.43 0.58 2.94
N ALA A 79 -15.61 -0.05 2.93
CA ALA A 79 -15.82 -1.39 3.48
C ALA A 79 -14.98 -2.50 2.80
N ALA A 80 -14.50 -2.26 1.58
CA ALA A 80 -13.62 -3.16 0.83
C ALA A 80 -12.15 -2.68 0.84
N CYS A 81 -11.71 -2.03 1.91
CA CYS A 81 -10.34 -1.55 2.11
C CYS A 81 -9.83 -0.56 1.04
N ALA A 82 -10.69 0.32 0.56
CA ALA A 82 -10.33 1.38 -0.37
C ALA A 82 -9.24 2.30 0.18
N LEU A 83 -8.41 2.85 -0.70
CA LEU A 83 -7.45 3.89 -0.36
C LEU A 83 -8.15 5.17 0.13
N PRO A 84 -7.50 5.98 0.99
CA PRO A 84 -8.02 7.27 1.43
C PRO A 84 -8.19 8.24 0.25
N ARG A 85 -9.20 9.12 0.33
CA ARG A 85 -9.60 10.01 -0.78
C ARG A 85 -9.38 11.50 -0.53
N ARG A 86 -8.48 11.86 0.33
CA ARG A 86 -8.18 13.28 0.62
C ARG A 86 -7.25 13.84 -0.45
N ILE A 87 -7.81 14.56 -1.42
CA ILE A 87 -7.05 15.22 -2.50
C ILE A 87 -6.05 16.21 -1.90
N GLY A 88 -4.84 16.21 -2.44
CA GLY A 88 -3.73 17.06 -1.99
C GLY A 88 -2.99 16.53 -0.74
N HIS A 89 -3.50 15.48 -0.10
CA HIS A 89 -2.86 14.90 1.09
C HIS A 89 -1.70 13.98 0.72
N ALA A 90 -0.67 13.98 1.57
CA ALA A 90 0.50 13.12 1.40
C ALA A 90 0.30 11.78 2.12
N TYR A 91 0.69 10.71 1.46
CA TYR A 91 0.62 9.34 1.98
C TYR A 91 1.93 8.60 1.77
N GLY A 92 2.19 7.63 2.65
CA GLY A 92 3.13 6.56 2.40
C GLY A 92 2.38 5.32 1.92
N LEU A 93 2.82 4.73 0.83
CA LEU A 93 2.17 3.56 0.23
C LEU A 93 3.15 2.40 0.08
N PHE A 94 2.70 1.22 0.48
CA PHE A 94 3.30 -0.05 0.13
C PHE A 94 2.44 -0.71 -0.95
N LEU A 95 2.97 -0.80 -2.17
CA LEU A 95 2.23 -1.20 -3.36
C LEU A 95 2.56 -2.61 -3.80
N LEU A 96 1.56 -3.29 -4.34
CA LEU A 96 1.72 -4.58 -5.02
C LEU A 96 1.61 -4.37 -6.52
N GLY A 97 2.55 -4.96 -7.27
CA GLY A 97 2.54 -4.95 -8.73
C GLY A 97 1.99 -6.27 -9.28
N ARG A 98 1.03 -6.19 -10.20
CA ARG A 98 0.51 -7.35 -10.92
C ARG A 98 0.18 -6.96 -12.36
N HIS A 99 0.68 -7.73 -13.32
CA HIS A 99 0.39 -7.51 -14.74
C HIS A 99 0.62 -6.07 -15.22
N GLY A 100 1.71 -5.45 -14.77
CA GLY A 100 2.06 -4.06 -15.13
C GLY A 100 1.20 -2.99 -14.44
N ARG A 101 0.38 -3.36 -13.45
CA ARG A 101 -0.49 -2.44 -12.69
C ARG A 101 -0.12 -2.43 -11.23
N TRP A 102 -0.37 -1.28 -10.59
CA TRP A 102 -0.16 -1.10 -9.15
C TRP A 102 -1.49 -1.20 -8.41
N PHE A 103 -1.46 -1.90 -7.29
CA PHE A 103 -2.61 -2.10 -6.41
C PHE A 103 -2.29 -1.64 -5.00
N GLY A 104 -3.27 -1.01 -4.35
CA GLY A 104 -3.17 -0.54 -2.99
C GLY A 104 -4.45 -0.74 -2.19
N SER A 105 -4.32 -0.73 -0.87
CA SER A 105 -5.44 -0.76 0.08
C SER A 105 -5.12 0.08 1.31
N ILE A 106 -6.15 0.45 2.06
CA ILE A 106 -5.98 1.19 3.33
C ILE A 106 -5.04 0.45 4.32
N CYS A 107 -4.99 -0.86 4.25
CA CYS A 107 -4.14 -1.68 5.12
C CYS A 107 -2.64 -1.50 4.85
N ARG A 108 -2.27 -0.91 3.72
CA ARG A 108 -0.89 -0.65 3.29
C ARG A 108 -0.59 0.84 3.13
N VAL A 109 -1.40 1.67 3.76
CA VAL A 109 -1.21 3.12 3.81
C VAL A 109 -0.69 3.49 5.19
N VAL A 110 0.37 4.27 5.20
CA VAL A 110 0.96 4.83 6.42
C VAL A 110 1.31 6.31 6.19
N SER A 111 1.78 6.99 7.21
CA SER A 111 2.33 8.34 7.02
C SER A 111 3.62 8.28 6.20
N PRO A 112 3.96 9.34 5.45
CA PRO A 112 5.24 9.42 4.71
C PRO A 112 6.46 9.15 5.59
N GLU A 113 6.43 9.63 6.82
CA GLU A 113 7.47 9.44 7.82
C GLU A 113 7.71 7.95 8.15
N ARG A 114 6.65 7.18 8.26
CA ARG A 114 6.75 5.75 8.59
C ARG A 114 7.35 4.93 7.45
N VAL A 115 7.04 5.25 6.19
CA VAL A 115 7.70 4.62 5.03
C VAL A 115 9.19 4.93 5.04
N ARG A 116 9.55 6.19 5.25
CA ARG A 116 10.94 6.63 5.32
C ARG A 116 11.72 5.88 6.39
N ARG A 117 11.18 5.79 7.59
CA ARG A 117 11.82 5.05 8.70
C ARG A 117 11.98 3.56 8.39
N ALA A 118 10.98 2.93 7.80
CA ALA A 118 11.06 1.53 7.39
C ALA A 118 12.18 1.31 6.38
N ALA A 119 12.31 2.19 5.39
CA ALA A 119 13.36 2.14 4.38
C ALA A 119 14.76 2.37 4.98
N GLN A 120 14.90 3.31 5.90
CA GLN A 120 16.15 3.55 6.62
C GLN A 120 16.55 2.35 7.47
N GLY A 121 15.60 1.74 8.17
CA GLY A 121 15.83 0.52 8.95
C GLY A 121 16.27 -0.66 8.09
N ALA A 122 15.68 -0.85 6.92
CA ALA A 122 16.07 -1.89 5.97
C ALA A 122 17.49 -1.67 5.43
N ALA A 123 17.86 -0.44 5.07
CA ALA A 123 19.20 -0.08 4.62
C ALA A 123 20.27 -0.32 5.71
N ALA A 124 19.97 0.04 6.95
CA ALA A 124 20.86 -0.20 8.09
C ALA A 124 21.04 -1.70 8.37
N SER A 125 19.99 -2.51 8.24
CA SER A 125 20.07 -3.97 8.42
C SER A 125 20.90 -4.61 7.32
N SER A 126 20.77 -4.18 6.07
CA SER A 126 21.58 -4.66 4.95
C SER A 126 23.06 -4.32 5.10
N ALA A 127 23.38 -3.10 5.57
CA ALA A 127 24.75 -2.68 5.85
C ALA A 127 25.41 -3.51 6.96
N ARG A 128 24.67 -3.88 7.99
CA ARG A 128 25.15 -4.76 9.08
C ARG A 128 25.40 -6.18 8.59
N ALA A 129 24.55 -6.72 7.72
CA ALA A 129 24.71 -8.06 7.17
C ALA A 129 25.95 -8.18 6.26
N SER A 130 26.35 -7.10 5.59
CA SER A 130 27.54 -7.08 4.73
C SER A 130 28.87 -6.91 5.50
N VAL A 131 28.83 -6.58 6.79
CA VAL A 131 29.99 -6.47 7.70
C VAL A 131 30.07 -7.69 8.60
N GLN A 132 29.89 -8.89 8.09
CA GLN A 132 30.25 -10.08 8.85
C GLN A 132 31.76 -10.20 8.92
N PRO A 133 32.36 -10.29 10.14
CA PRO A 133 33.77 -10.58 10.25
C PRO A 133 34.01 -11.96 9.65
N VAL A 134 34.94 -12.02 8.70
CA VAL A 134 35.51 -13.29 8.26
C VAL A 134 36.21 -13.88 9.48
N LEU A 135 35.57 -14.83 10.14
CA LEU A 135 36.24 -15.66 11.13
C LEU A 135 37.24 -16.53 10.37
N CYS A 136 38.46 -16.06 10.27
CA CYS A 136 39.58 -16.92 9.95
C CYS A 136 39.79 -17.87 11.12
N GLY A 137 39.27 -19.08 10.97
CA GLY A 137 39.63 -20.19 11.81
C GLY A 137 40.86 -20.89 11.31
#